data_7a01bb8ba0ac8b5a3b3ba3f44d053c24
#
_entry.id   7a01bb8ba0ac8b5a3b3ba3f44d053c24
#
_cell.length_a   1.000
_cell.length_b   1.000
_cell.length_c   1.000
_cell.angle_alpha   90.00
_cell.angle_beta   90.00
_cell.angle_gamma   90.00
#
_symmetry.space_group_name_H-M   'P 1'
#
loop_
_entity.id
_entity.type
_entity.pdbx_description
1 polymer ?
#
loop_
_entity_poly.entity_id
_entity_poly.type
_entity_poly.pdbx_seq_one_letter_code
_entity_poly.pdbx_strand_id
1 'polypeptide(L)'
;MNTLAGSLRIGRLELDNGLVILVNERPDSELIVITGSSLAGAVFDGRKRPGLSQFTSGMMMRGTKKRKYMQIVDQTESLGAGIRFHADDDLAWSSSRCTTSSLDKTVELLFDCMMNPTFPEAEIEKVRGLMLTNIKEREDSTQAVAQRIAREMLFPEGNPYHSDPGGYEETVNAITREDVAGFWDQQCGPESTILSFSGRITLAEVEKKTKLLSRDWDARHPRPKVPPVEVLRPIKATRRVVPMMHKSQVDIVVMCQAVARSHPDNYALASANVILGRLGLMGRLGKNIRDKQGLAYYATCSYSPRITGGYWTAFAGVDPANVDKALDSMKHEMAEISRNPVSKAEHRDAATHQVGSLALKLESAQSAAAFMHGIEIHGLGLDFVDRYEDIVNSVSREDMRRVCQEYLRTEEACTAVVGPCQA
;
A
#
# COMPACT_ATOMS: atom_id res chain seq x y z
N MET A 1 13.74 7.55 -28.02
CA MET A 1 13.06 8.70 -27.37
C MET A 1 12.50 8.17 -26.07
N ASN A 2 12.71 8.89 -24.98
CA ASN A 2 12.14 8.50 -23.68
C ASN A 2 10.61 8.71 -23.74
N THR A 3 9.85 7.62 -23.61
CA THR A 3 8.39 7.58 -23.75
C THR A 3 7.66 8.36 -22.66
N LEU A 4 8.31 8.55 -21.50
CA LEU A 4 7.73 9.17 -20.30
C LEU A 4 8.15 10.63 -20.10
N ALA A 5 9.15 11.11 -20.85
CA ALA A 5 9.67 12.47 -20.66
C ALA A 5 8.57 13.53 -20.82
N GLY A 6 8.38 14.35 -19.79
CA GLY A 6 7.36 15.40 -19.76
C GLY A 6 5.91 14.93 -19.60
N SER A 7 5.66 13.60 -19.42
CA SER A 7 4.29 13.06 -19.28
C SER A 7 3.62 13.44 -17.94
N LEU A 8 4.41 13.80 -16.92
CA LEU A 8 3.92 14.25 -15.63
C LEU A 8 4.72 15.48 -15.17
N ARG A 9 4.07 16.64 -15.14
CA ARG A 9 4.64 17.87 -14.58
C ARG A 9 4.14 18.06 -13.17
N ILE A 10 5.05 18.26 -12.22
CA ILE A 10 4.73 18.34 -10.79
C ILE A 10 5.14 19.74 -10.30
N GLY A 11 4.17 20.56 -9.94
CA GLY A 11 4.37 21.73 -9.10
C GLY A 11 4.46 21.29 -7.64
N ARG A 12 5.47 21.74 -6.90
CA ARG A 12 5.65 21.46 -5.45
C ARG A 12 5.74 22.76 -4.68
N LEU A 13 5.03 22.81 -3.57
CA LEU A 13 5.24 23.85 -2.55
C LEU A 13 5.16 23.21 -1.16
N GLU A 14 5.76 23.90 -0.20
CA GLU A 14 5.69 23.57 1.21
C GLU A 14 5.22 24.81 1.95
N LEU A 15 4.15 24.68 2.72
CA LEU A 15 3.59 25.77 3.49
C LEU A 15 4.40 26.01 4.77
N ASP A 16 4.27 27.21 5.36
CA ASP A 16 5.00 27.61 6.57
C ASP A 16 4.75 26.66 7.77
N ASN A 17 3.62 25.95 7.78
CA ASN A 17 3.28 24.94 8.78
C ASN A 17 3.78 23.52 8.44
N GLY A 18 4.58 23.36 7.38
CA GLY A 18 5.18 22.10 6.95
C GLY A 18 4.27 21.20 6.07
N LEU A 19 3.04 21.63 5.75
CA LEU A 19 2.18 20.89 4.82
C LEU A 19 2.77 20.92 3.41
N VAL A 20 3.04 19.73 2.84
CA VAL A 20 3.56 19.59 1.48
C VAL A 20 2.41 19.43 0.49
N ILE A 21 2.46 20.19 -0.59
CA ILE A 21 1.47 20.22 -1.66
C ILE A 21 2.13 19.91 -2.99
N LEU A 22 1.52 18.99 -3.74
CA LEU A 22 1.90 18.65 -5.10
C LEU A 22 0.73 18.93 -6.03
N VAL A 23 1.01 19.45 -7.22
CA VAL A 23 -0.02 19.73 -8.23
C VAL A 23 0.42 19.22 -9.59
N ASN A 24 -0.42 18.44 -10.23
CA ASN A 24 -0.36 18.12 -11.65
C ASN A 24 -1.52 18.81 -12.38
N GLU A 25 -1.23 19.89 -13.07
CA GLU A 25 -2.20 20.68 -13.81
C GLU A 25 -2.65 19.92 -15.06
N ARG A 26 -3.96 19.68 -15.19
CA ARG A 26 -4.60 18.98 -16.31
C ARG A 26 -5.78 19.82 -16.83
N PRO A 27 -5.53 20.81 -17.70
CA PRO A 27 -6.57 21.78 -18.13
C PRO A 27 -7.79 21.15 -18.79
N ASP A 28 -7.59 19.98 -19.42
CA ASP A 28 -8.64 19.26 -20.16
C ASP A 28 -9.48 18.33 -19.27
N SER A 29 -9.18 18.22 -17.97
CA SER A 29 -9.88 17.32 -17.04
C SER A 29 -10.91 18.08 -16.20
N GLU A 30 -12.19 17.77 -16.33
CA GLU A 30 -13.23 18.27 -15.42
C GLU A 30 -13.15 17.64 -14.02
N LEU A 31 -12.53 16.48 -13.92
CA LEU A 31 -12.33 15.78 -12.64
C LEU A 31 -11.06 16.30 -11.96
N ILE A 32 -11.20 16.67 -10.70
CA ILE A 32 -10.08 16.94 -9.80
C ILE A 32 -9.98 15.81 -8.79
N VAL A 33 -8.80 15.23 -8.68
CA VAL A 33 -8.47 14.19 -7.70
C VAL A 33 -7.47 14.73 -6.70
N ILE A 34 -7.73 14.47 -5.43
CA ILE A 34 -6.85 14.80 -4.32
C ILE A 34 -6.44 13.50 -3.65
N THR A 35 -5.14 13.22 -3.58
CA THR A 35 -4.57 12.14 -2.79
C THR A 35 -3.79 12.74 -1.65
N GLY A 36 -4.09 12.36 -0.43
CA GLY A 36 -3.38 12.81 0.75
C GLY A 36 -2.85 11.65 1.58
N SER A 37 -1.79 11.88 2.32
CA SER A 37 -1.34 10.96 3.37
C SER A 37 -0.72 11.70 4.55
N SER A 38 -0.78 11.05 5.71
CA SER A 38 -0.02 11.44 6.90
C SER A 38 0.79 10.24 7.40
N LEU A 39 1.92 10.47 8.06
CA LEU A 39 2.73 9.43 8.70
C LEU A 39 2.00 8.89 9.94
N ALA A 40 0.95 8.11 9.73
CA ALA A 40 0.01 7.64 10.73
C ALA A 40 -0.53 6.23 10.38
N GLY A 41 0.34 5.35 9.86
CA GLY A 41 0.00 3.96 9.54
C GLY A 41 0.17 3.02 10.73
N ALA A 42 -0.05 1.73 10.49
CA ALA A 42 -0.02 0.68 11.51
C ALA A 42 1.33 0.53 12.22
N VAL A 43 2.44 0.96 11.61
CA VAL A 43 3.76 0.99 12.26
C VAL A 43 3.79 1.86 13.54
N PHE A 44 2.81 2.74 13.71
CA PHE A 44 2.64 3.60 14.88
C PHE A 44 1.60 3.08 15.90
N ASP A 45 0.89 1.98 15.61
CA ASP A 45 -0.14 1.42 16.50
C ASP A 45 0.41 0.94 17.85
N GLY A 46 1.71 0.61 17.86
CA GLY A 46 2.34 -0.02 19.01
C GLY A 46 1.88 -1.48 19.23
N ARG A 47 2.61 -2.21 20.05
CA ARG A 47 2.40 -3.66 20.24
C ARG A 47 1.03 -4.03 20.83
N LYS A 48 0.42 -3.15 21.58
CA LYS A 48 -0.82 -3.45 22.32
C LYS A 48 -2.10 -3.06 21.57
N ARG A 49 -1.99 -2.30 20.49
CA ARG A 49 -3.15 -1.71 19.80
C ARG A 49 -3.13 -1.88 18.28
N PRO A 50 -2.75 -3.05 17.72
CA PRO A 50 -2.89 -3.28 16.29
C PRO A 50 -4.31 -2.94 15.81
N GLY A 51 -4.41 -2.16 14.73
CA GLY A 51 -5.67 -1.67 14.18
C GLY A 51 -6.04 -0.25 14.60
N LEU A 52 -5.26 0.41 15.48
CA LEU A 52 -5.58 1.76 15.96
C LEU A 52 -5.53 2.81 14.83
N SER A 53 -4.53 2.75 13.94
CA SER A 53 -4.42 3.61 12.76
C SER A 53 -5.61 3.47 11.82
N GLN A 54 -6.02 2.23 11.57
CA GLN A 54 -7.18 1.92 10.73
C GLN A 54 -8.48 2.39 11.39
N PHE A 55 -8.63 2.18 12.70
CA PHE A 55 -9.77 2.67 13.48
C PHE A 55 -9.84 4.20 13.41
N THR A 56 -8.72 4.88 13.68
CA THR A 56 -8.63 6.34 13.64
C THR A 56 -9.01 6.88 12.26
N SER A 57 -8.47 6.29 11.20
CA SER A 57 -8.82 6.64 9.82
C SER A 57 -10.31 6.45 9.53
N GLY A 58 -10.92 5.36 10.02
CA GLY A 58 -12.35 5.10 9.91
C GLY A 58 -13.22 6.13 10.64
N MET A 59 -12.66 6.81 11.64
CA MET A 59 -13.37 7.83 12.42
C MET A 59 -13.28 9.24 11.82
N MET A 60 -12.36 9.53 10.88
CA MET A 60 -12.09 10.88 10.37
C MET A 60 -13.34 11.61 9.79
N MET A 61 -14.28 10.86 9.20
CA MET A 61 -15.52 11.41 8.66
C MET A 61 -16.72 11.29 9.61
N ARG A 62 -16.55 10.74 10.82
CA ARG A 62 -17.67 10.42 11.71
C ARG A 62 -18.18 11.61 12.53
N GLY A 63 -17.58 12.78 12.38
CA GLY A 63 -17.98 14.04 12.98
C GLY A 63 -16.81 14.98 13.15
N THR A 64 -17.08 16.27 12.96
CA THR A 64 -16.13 17.36 13.15
C THR A 64 -16.68 18.36 14.16
N LYS A 65 -15.87 19.35 14.55
CA LYS A 65 -16.34 20.47 15.39
C LYS A 65 -17.53 21.23 14.77
N LYS A 66 -17.65 21.21 13.43
CA LYS A 66 -18.68 21.96 12.68
C LYS A 66 -19.83 21.11 12.19
N ARG A 67 -19.62 19.78 12.03
CA ARG A 67 -20.55 18.90 11.30
C ARG A 67 -20.71 17.54 11.99
N LYS A 68 -21.94 17.07 12.07
CA LYS A 68 -22.22 15.66 12.43
C LYS A 68 -21.97 14.75 11.22
N TYR A 69 -21.84 13.45 11.45
CA TYR A 69 -21.60 12.44 10.40
C TYR A 69 -22.54 12.58 9.20
N MET A 70 -23.86 12.58 9.42
CA MET A 70 -24.84 12.67 8.33
C MET A 70 -24.72 13.98 7.54
N GLN A 71 -24.35 15.09 8.19
CA GLN A 71 -24.13 16.37 7.48
C GLN A 71 -22.90 16.31 6.58
N ILE A 72 -21.84 15.58 6.97
CA ILE A 72 -20.66 15.36 6.12
C ILE A 72 -21.06 14.51 4.91
N VAL A 73 -21.82 13.44 5.13
CA VAL A 73 -22.31 12.55 4.06
C VAL A 73 -23.19 13.32 3.08
N ASP A 74 -24.25 13.99 3.57
CA ASP A 74 -25.19 14.74 2.75
C ASP A 74 -24.50 15.84 1.92
N GLN A 75 -23.55 16.57 2.53
CA GLN A 75 -22.77 17.59 1.82
C GLN A 75 -21.87 16.97 0.76
N THR A 76 -21.18 15.87 1.06
CA THR A 76 -20.32 15.18 0.10
C THR A 76 -21.12 14.67 -1.10
N GLU A 77 -22.27 14.02 -0.84
CA GLU A 77 -23.14 13.49 -1.88
C GLU A 77 -23.78 14.60 -2.74
N SER A 78 -24.27 15.68 -2.11
CA SER A 78 -24.86 16.80 -2.84
C SER A 78 -23.88 17.53 -3.76
N LEU A 79 -22.57 17.45 -3.47
CA LEU A 79 -21.50 17.99 -4.31
C LEU A 79 -21.09 17.04 -5.45
N GLY A 80 -21.65 15.84 -5.51
CA GLY A 80 -21.17 14.78 -6.40
C GLY A 80 -19.70 14.40 -6.13
N ALA A 81 -19.24 14.66 -4.90
CA ALA A 81 -17.87 14.41 -4.48
C ALA A 81 -17.72 13.07 -3.75
N GLY A 82 -16.49 12.61 -3.59
CA GLY A 82 -16.16 11.48 -2.73
C GLY A 82 -15.00 11.85 -1.83
N ILE A 83 -15.12 11.55 -0.53
CA ILE A 83 -14.05 11.68 0.45
C ILE A 83 -13.90 10.35 1.17
N ARG A 84 -12.67 9.86 1.36
CA ARG A 84 -12.39 8.60 2.03
C ARG A 84 -11.10 8.72 2.84
N PHE A 85 -11.05 7.98 3.94
CA PHE A 85 -9.86 7.79 4.76
C PHE A 85 -9.65 6.30 5.01
N HIS A 86 -8.39 5.87 5.03
CA HIS A 86 -7.98 4.52 5.43
C HIS A 86 -6.52 4.57 5.89
N ALA A 87 -6.04 3.53 6.54
CA ALA A 87 -4.63 3.40 6.85
C ALA A 87 -4.06 2.10 6.24
N ASP A 88 -2.77 2.12 5.93
CA ASP A 88 -1.98 0.93 5.60
C ASP A 88 -0.86 0.74 6.62
N ASP A 89 0.19 0.03 6.24
CA ASP A 89 1.32 -0.21 7.14
C ASP A 89 2.00 1.09 7.58
N ASP A 90 2.29 2.00 6.66
CA ASP A 90 3.13 3.18 6.91
C ASP A 90 2.32 4.48 7.07
N LEU A 91 1.18 4.57 6.42
CA LEU A 91 0.47 5.82 6.18
C LEU A 91 -1.03 5.74 6.50
N ALA A 92 -1.57 6.83 7.02
CA ALA A 92 -2.99 7.13 6.92
C ALA A 92 -3.24 7.92 5.63
N TRP A 93 -4.14 7.43 4.81
CA TRP A 93 -4.48 7.96 3.50
C TRP A 93 -5.77 8.74 3.55
N SER A 94 -5.82 9.84 2.82
CA SER A 94 -7.05 10.53 2.44
C SER A 94 -7.17 10.57 0.92
N SER A 95 -8.36 10.43 0.40
CA SER A 95 -8.62 10.57 -1.03
C SER A 95 -9.91 11.34 -1.24
N SER A 96 -9.89 12.23 -2.22
CA SER A 96 -11.07 12.95 -2.64
C SER A 96 -11.12 13.08 -4.16
N ARG A 97 -12.34 13.13 -4.68
CA ARG A 97 -12.61 13.43 -6.08
C ARG A 97 -13.81 14.34 -6.18
N CYS A 98 -13.74 15.30 -7.06
CA CYS A 98 -14.81 16.26 -7.30
C CYS A 98 -14.71 16.88 -8.70
N THR A 99 -15.75 17.59 -9.11
CA THR A 99 -15.68 18.47 -10.28
C THR A 99 -15.05 19.81 -9.92
N THR A 100 -14.62 20.56 -10.93
CA THR A 100 -14.07 21.91 -10.73
C THR A 100 -15.04 22.82 -9.98
N SER A 101 -16.36 22.73 -10.26
CA SER A 101 -17.40 23.55 -9.63
C SER A 101 -17.63 23.27 -8.14
N SER A 102 -17.33 22.05 -7.68
CA SER A 102 -17.51 21.64 -6.27
C SER A 102 -16.21 21.62 -5.46
N LEU A 103 -15.08 21.98 -6.07
CA LEU A 103 -13.75 21.90 -5.47
C LEU A 103 -13.64 22.63 -4.13
N ASP A 104 -14.07 23.90 -4.07
CA ASP A 104 -13.88 24.73 -2.87
C ASP A 104 -14.51 24.10 -1.62
N LYS A 105 -15.76 23.64 -1.78
CA LYS A 105 -16.47 22.99 -0.67
C LYS A 105 -15.94 21.61 -0.36
N THR A 106 -15.48 20.87 -1.36
CA THR A 106 -14.87 19.54 -1.17
C THR A 106 -13.56 19.64 -0.39
N VAL A 107 -12.71 20.62 -0.75
CA VAL A 107 -11.45 20.85 -0.03
C VAL A 107 -11.71 21.35 1.40
N GLU A 108 -12.70 22.27 1.58
CA GLU A 108 -13.13 22.69 2.93
C GLU A 108 -13.55 21.50 3.81
N LEU A 109 -14.39 20.58 3.26
CA LEU A 109 -14.82 19.37 3.98
C LEU A 109 -13.64 18.46 4.31
N LEU A 110 -12.73 18.26 3.36
CA LEU A 110 -11.54 17.43 3.56
C LEU A 110 -10.68 17.98 4.71
N PHE A 111 -10.38 19.28 4.68
CA PHE A 111 -9.62 19.94 5.76
C PHE A 111 -10.34 19.92 7.09
N ASP A 112 -11.67 20.11 7.12
CA ASP A 112 -12.45 20.02 8.36
C ASP A 112 -12.38 18.63 8.98
N CYS A 113 -12.47 17.56 8.15
CA CYS A 113 -12.27 16.18 8.60
C CYS A 113 -10.85 15.93 9.12
N MET A 114 -9.82 16.47 8.46
CA MET A 114 -8.42 16.25 8.85
C MET A 114 -8.05 17.01 10.13
N MET A 115 -8.50 18.24 10.25
CA MET A 115 -8.08 19.17 11.32
C MET A 115 -8.94 19.13 12.57
N ASN A 116 -10.24 18.82 12.44
CA ASN A 116 -11.23 19.03 13.49
C ASN A 116 -12.11 17.81 13.81
N PRO A 117 -11.62 16.56 13.70
CA PRO A 117 -12.45 15.40 14.06
C PRO A 117 -12.80 15.44 15.56
N THR A 118 -13.98 14.95 15.93
CA THR A 118 -14.47 14.96 17.32
C THR A 118 -14.61 13.58 17.93
N PHE A 119 -14.54 12.53 17.13
CA PHE A 119 -14.62 11.13 17.55
C PHE A 119 -15.82 10.85 18.47
N PRO A 120 -17.09 11.06 18.02
CA PRO A 120 -18.26 10.87 18.85
C PRO A 120 -18.38 9.42 19.32
N GLU A 121 -18.70 9.19 20.60
CA GLU A 121 -18.80 7.87 21.22
C GLU A 121 -19.72 6.91 20.46
N ALA A 122 -20.90 7.40 20.06
CA ALA A 122 -21.85 6.61 19.28
C ALA A 122 -21.32 6.15 17.92
N GLU A 123 -20.37 6.87 17.32
CA GLU A 123 -19.72 6.50 16.06
C GLU A 123 -18.52 5.57 16.29
N ILE A 124 -17.85 5.65 17.44
CA ILE A 124 -16.80 4.69 17.85
C ILE A 124 -17.36 3.27 17.79
N GLU A 125 -18.52 3.01 18.41
CA GLU A 125 -19.11 1.67 18.43
C GLU A 125 -19.54 1.18 17.02
N LYS A 126 -20.00 2.08 16.15
CA LYS A 126 -20.31 1.72 14.77
C LYS A 126 -19.07 1.34 13.97
N VAL A 127 -17.98 2.12 14.10
CA VAL A 127 -16.70 1.82 13.41
C VAL A 127 -16.11 0.53 13.97
N ARG A 128 -16.16 0.32 15.29
CA ARG A 128 -15.77 -0.95 15.92
C ARG A 128 -16.52 -2.13 15.31
N GLY A 129 -17.85 -2.04 15.22
CA GLY A 129 -18.68 -3.08 14.62
C GLY A 129 -18.31 -3.39 13.16
N LEU A 130 -18.02 -2.35 12.35
CA LEU A 130 -17.57 -2.52 10.98
C LEU A 130 -16.20 -3.21 10.93
N MET A 131 -15.24 -2.81 11.77
CA MET A 131 -13.92 -3.44 11.81
C MET A 131 -14.00 -4.90 12.25
N LEU A 132 -14.82 -5.22 13.27
CA LEU A 132 -15.03 -6.60 13.71
C LEU A 132 -15.67 -7.47 12.62
N THR A 133 -16.57 -6.90 11.82
CA THR A 133 -17.14 -7.59 10.65
C THR A 133 -16.06 -7.87 9.60
N ASN A 134 -15.24 -6.89 9.26
CA ASN A 134 -14.12 -7.06 8.32
C ASN A 134 -13.09 -8.08 8.83
N ILE A 135 -12.82 -8.12 10.15
CA ILE A 135 -11.96 -9.13 10.75
C ILE A 135 -12.56 -10.52 10.59
N LYS A 136 -13.86 -10.72 10.84
CA LYS A 136 -14.53 -12.01 10.64
C LYS A 136 -14.47 -12.47 9.18
N GLU A 137 -14.73 -11.57 8.23
CA GLU A 137 -14.61 -11.87 6.81
C GLU A 137 -13.17 -12.25 6.41
N ARG A 138 -12.17 -11.55 6.94
CA ARG A 138 -10.75 -11.85 6.74
C ARG A 138 -10.38 -13.22 7.33
N GLU A 139 -10.82 -13.53 8.55
CA GLU A 139 -10.56 -14.82 9.20
C GLU A 139 -11.31 -15.99 8.53
N ASP A 140 -12.33 -15.71 7.73
CA ASP A 140 -13.00 -16.71 6.87
C ASP A 140 -12.34 -16.86 5.49
N SER A 141 -11.37 -16.02 5.11
CA SER A 141 -10.62 -16.11 3.86
C SER A 141 -9.33 -16.88 4.02
N THR A 142 -9.21 -18.04 3.37
CA THR A 142 -7.97 -18.86 3.36
C THR A 142 -6.76 -18.07 2.91
N GLN A 143 -6.91 -17.23 1.86
CA GLN A 143 -5.85 -16.38 1.35
C GLN A 143 -5.42 -15.29 2.36
N ALA A 144 -6.38 -14.60 2.97
CA ALA A 144 -6.09 -13.54 3.93
C ALA A 144 -5.41 -14.08 5.19
N VAL A 145 -5.91 -15.22 5.71
CA VAL A 145 -5.30 -15.92 6.84
C VAL A 145 -3.88 -16.38 6.51
N ALA A 146 -3.65 -16.95 5.31
CA ALA A 146 -2.32 -17.37 4.89
C ALA A 146 -1.34 -16.18 4.80
N GLN A 147 -1.78 -15.05 4.26
CA GLN A 147 -0.97 -13.82 4.19
C GLN A 147 -0.61 -13.30 5.58
N ARG A 148 -1.59 -13.21 6.49
CA ARG A 148 -1.37 -12.77 7.87
C ARG A 148 -0.37 -13.67 8.59
N ILE A 149 -0.54 -14.99 8.51
CA ILE A 149 0.34 -15.96 9.17
C ILE A 149 1.76 -15.89 8.59
N ALA A 150 1.90 -15.81 7.27
CA ALA A 150 3.22 -15.68 6.64
C ALA A 150 3.93 -14.38 7.06
N ARG A 151 3.18 -13.27 7.20
CA ARG A 151 3.67 -11.98 7.70
C ARG A 151 4.13 -12.07 9.16
N GLU A 152 3.33 -12.65 10.04
CA GLU A 152 3.66 -12.83 11.47
C GLU A 152 4.89 -13.72 11.67
N MET A 153 5.10 -14.71 10.79
CA MET A 153 6.31 -15.54 10.80
C MET A 153 7.53 -14.79 10.24
N LEU A 154 7.34 -13.94 9.23
CA LEU A 154 8.42 -13.20 8.57
C LEU A 154 8.96 -12.07 9.44
N PHE A 155 8.08 -11.34 10.08
CA PHE A 155 8.40 -10.23 10.96
C PHE A 155 8.20 -10.68 12.42
N PRO A 156 9.26 -10.78 13.23
CA PRO A 156 9.13 -11.24 14.62
C PRO A 156 8.31 -10.25 15.45
N GLU A 157 7.77 -10.73 16.55
CA GLU A 157 7.03 -9.92 17.51
C GLU A 157 7.85 -8.69 17.94
N GLY A 158 7.23 -7.53 17.84
CA GLY A 158 7.86 -6.24 18.09
C GLY A 158 8.42 -5.54 16.86
N ASN A 159 8.52 -6.22 15.73
CA ASN A 159 8.77 -5.56 14.45
C ASN A 159 7.51 -4.73 14.05
N PRO A 160 7.67 -3.49 13.55
CA PRO A 160 6.53 -2.64 13.17
C PRO A 160 5.61 -3.27 12.11
N TYR A 161 6.12 -4.18 11.28
CA TYR A 161 5.33 -4.88 10.26
C TYR A 161 4.81 -6.25 10.70
N HIS A 162 4.96 -6.65 11.97
CA HIS A 162 4.47 -7.94 12.45
C HIS A 162 2.95 -8.06 12.36
N SER A 163 2.26 -7.13 12.99
CA SER A 163 0.80 -7.20 13.14
C SER A 163 0.05 -6.85 11.86
N ASP A 164 -1.15 -7.41 11.72
CA ASP A 164 -2.06 -7.01 10.65
C ASP A 164 -2.53 -5.57 10.86
N PRO A 165 -2.47 -4.69 9.84
CA PRO A 165 -2.92 -3.29 9.96
C PRO A 165 -4.39 -3.14 10.33
N GLY A 166 -5.24 -4.12 9.98
CA GLY A 166 -6.65 -4.15 10.37
C GLY A 166 -6.89 -4.55 11.83
N GLY A 167 -5.83 -4.91 12.58
CA GLY A 167 -5.91 -5.37 13.95
C GLY A 167 -6.52 -6.76 14.09
N TYR A 168 -6.81 -7.12 15.32
CA TYR A 168 -7.40 -8.39 15.74
C TYR A 168 -8.67 -8.12 16.56
N GLU A 169 -9.55 -9.11 16.69
CA GLU A 169 -10.79 -8.96 17.45
C GLU A 169 -10.56 -8.43 18.87
N GLU A 170 -9.56 -9.00 19.56
CA GLU A 170 -9.19 -8.59 20.92
C GLU A 170 -8.69 -7.14 20.97
N THR A 171 -7.79 -6.76 20.07
CA THR A 171 -7.19 -5.42 20.06
C THR A 171 -8.21 -4.35 19.67
N VAL A 172 -9.04 -4.62 18.66
CA VAL A 172 -10.08 -3.68 18.20
C VAL A 172 -11.17 -3.49 19.26
N ASN A 173 -11.52 -4.54 20.02
CA ASN A 173 -12.45 -4.42 21.15
C ASN A 173 -11.89 -3.56 22.30
N ALA A 174 -10.57 -3.55 22.49
CA ALA A 174 -9.91 -2.80 23.56
C ALA A 174 -9.63 -1.32 23.22
N ILE A 175 -9.66 -0.92 21.94
CA ILE A 175 -9.41 0.48 21.51
C ILE A 175 -10.49 1.40 22.08
N THR A 176 -10.07 2.45 22.78
CA THR A 176 -10.96 3.46 23.36
C THR A 176 -11.03 4.72 22.48
N ARG A 177 -11.99 5.59 22.76
CA ARG A 177 -12.07 6.92 22.13
C ARG A 177 -10.83 7.76 22.39
N GLU A 178 -10.29 7.67 23.62
CA GLU A 178 -9.07 8.37 24.03
C GLU A 178 -7.85 7.89 23.25
N ASP A 179 -7.76 6.58 22.95
CA ASP A 179 -6.71 6.03 22.09
C ASP A 179 -6.77 6.62 20.68
N VAL A 180 -7.97 6.67 20.10
CA VAL A 180 -8.19 7.23 18.75
C VAL A 180 -7.83 8.72 18.71
N ALA A 181 -8.29 9.48 19.71
CA ALA A 181 -8.02 10.92 19.80
C ALA A 181 -6.54 11.21 20.03
N GLY A 182 -5.90 10.44 20.92
CA GLY A 182 -4.45 10.56 21.18
C GLY A 182 -3.60 10.19 19.99
N PHE A 183 -3.96 9.14 19.26
CA PHE A 183 -3.27 8.74 18.02
C PHE A 183 -3.36 9.83 16.96
N TRP A 184 -4.56 10.35 16.71
CA TRP A 184 -4.76 11.45 15.76
C TRP A 184 -3.95 12.69 16.16
N ASP A 185 -3.98 13.06 17.44
CA ASP A 185 -3.26 14.23 17.93
C ASP A 185 -1.74 14.10 17.73
N GLN A 186 -1.20 12.92 17.98
CA GLN A 186 0.25 12.65 17.86
C GLN A 186 0.74 12.48 16.42
N GLN A 187 -0.07 11.90 15.53
CA GLN A 187 0.40 11.47 14.21
C GLN A 187 -0.11 12.35 13.06
N CYS A 188 -1.29 12.97 13.20
CA CYS A 188 -1.96 13.68 12.11
C CYS A 188 -1.75 15.21 12.21
N GLY A 189 -0.57 15.68 11.92
CA GLY A 189 -0.21 17.11 11.83
C GLY A 189 0.12 17.55 10.40
N PRO A 190 0.22 18.85 10.15
CA PRO A 190 0.57 19.36 8.82
C PRO A 190 1.96 18.93 8.36
N GLU A 191 2.96 18.88 9.26
CA GLU A 191 4.34 18.45 8.94
C GLU A 191 4.44 16.97 8.53
N SER A 192 3.47 16.12 8.94
CA SER A 192 3.40 14.71 8.54
C SER A 192 2.58 14.49 7.28
N THR A 193 1.96 15.55 6.74
CA THR A 193 0.93 15.44 5.70
C THR A 193 1.42 15.93 4.35
N ILE A 194 1.10 15.16 3.32
CA ILE A 194 1.29 15.51 1.91
C ILE A 194 -0.09 15.50 1.25
N LEU A 195 -0.39 16.50 0.41
CA LEU A 195 -1.59 16.53 -0.45
C LEU A 195 -1.17 16.69 -1.90
N SER A 196 -1.69 15.84 -2.77
CA SER A 196 -1.42 15.81 -4.20
C SER A 196 -2.69 16.03 -5.00
N PHE A 197 -2.72 17.08 -5.79
CA PHE A 197 -3.85 17.47 -6.62
C PHE A 197 -3.56 17.16 -8.10
N SER A 198 -4.50 16.55 -8.81
CA SER A 198 -4.41 16.35 -10.25
C SER A 198 -5.75 16.67 -10.91
N GLY A 199 -5.77 17.57 -11.89
CA GLY A 199 -6.98 17.99 -12.58
C GLY A 199 -6.90 19.42 -13.09
N ARG A 200 -8.06 20.02 -13.43
CA ARG A 200 -8.18 21.41 -13.87
C ARG A 200 -8.05 22.37 -12.69
N ILE A 201 -6.86 22.53 -12.21
CA ILE A 201 -6.49 23.44 -11.12
C ILE A 201 -5.02 23.81 -11.25
N THR A 202 -4.67 25.05 -10.94
CA THR A 202 -3.29 25.53 -10.96
C THR A 202 -2.64 25.46 -9.59
N LEU A 203 -1.29 25.44 -9.57
CA LEU A 203 -0.52 25.48 -8.32
C LEU A 203 -0.88 26.71 -7.47
N ALA A 204 -1.04 27.88 -8.10
CA ALA A 204 -1.39 29.14 -7.41
C ALA A 204 -2.77 29.08 -6.74
N GLU A 205 -3.77 28.47 -7.41
CA GLU A 205 -5.10 28.27 -6.84
C GLU A 205 -5.08 27.33 -5.64
N VAL A 206 -4.34 26.20 -5.74
CA VAL A 206 -4.18 25.26 -4.62
C VAL A 206 -3.47 25.94 -3.47
N GLU A 207 -2.38 26.66 -3.72
CA GLU A 207 -1.66 27.41 -2.70
C GLU A 207 -2.56 28.36 -1.91
N LYS A 208 -3.31 29.21 -2.63
CA LYS A 208 -4.24 30.17 -2.01
C LYS A 208 -5.29 29.48 -1.13
N LYS A 209 -5.89 28.38 -1.63
CA LYS A 209 -6.92 27.63 -0.90
C LYS A 209 -6.36 26.92 0.33
N THR A 210 -5.25 26.23 0.17
CA THR A 210 -4.65 25.44 1.25
C THR A 210 -4.06 26.33 2.34
N LYS A 211 -3.39 27.45 1.99
CA LYS A 211 -2.93 28.44 2.98
C LYS A 211 -4.08 28.99 3.83
N LEU A 212 -5.21 29.30 3.20
CA LEU A 212 -6.39 29.79 3.94
C LEU A 212 -6.97 28.74 4.89
N LEU A 213 -7.13 27.52 4.41
CA LEU A 213 -7.78 26.43 5.17
C LEU A 213 -6.88 25.84 6.27
N SER A 214 -5.57 25.80 6.04
CA SER A 214 -4.61 25.24 7.01
C SER A 214 -3.98 26.30 7.92
N ARG A 215 -4.45 27.56 7.88
CA ARG A 215 -3.87 28.67 8.67
C ARG A 215 -3.80 28.36 10.17
N ASP A 216 -4.85 27.72 10.71
CA ASP A 216 -4.96 27.38 12.13
C ASP A 216 -4.60 25.90 12.39
N TRP A 217 -3.91 25.25 11.45
CA TRP A 217 -3.41 23.90 11.58
C TRP A 217 -1.95 23.93 11.99
N ASP A 218 -1.72 24.04 13.27
CA ASP A 218 -0.37 24.07 13.83
C ASP A 218 0.17 22.66 14.05
N ALA A 219 1.47 22.51 13.92
CA ALA A 219 2.20 21.32 14.33
C ALA A 219 2.15 21.21 15.86
N ARG A 220 1.42 20.20 16.36
CA ARG A 220 1.31 19.93 17.81
C ARG A 220 2.50 19.14 18.33
N HIS A 221 3.03 18.28 17.47
CA HIS A 221 4.14 17.37 17.76
C HIS A 221 5.13 17.39 16.58
N PRO A 222 6.42 17.10 16.82
CA PRO A 222 7.38 16.95 15.73
C PRO A 222 6.94 15.89 14.73
N ARG A 223 7.31 16.07 13.46
CA ARG A 223 7.03 15.09 12.40
C ARG A 223 7.39 13.67 12.85
N PRO A 224 6.47 12.70 12.82
CA PRO A 224 6.73 11.32 13.18
C PRO A 224 7.85 10.73 12.30
N LYS A 225 8.62 9.82 12.88
CA LYS A 225 9.62 9.06 12.14
C LYS A 225 9.17 7.61 12.06
N VAL A 226 9.04 7.09 10.85
CA VAL A 226 8.73 5.68 10.65
C VAL A 226 9.84 4.85 11.31
N PRO A 227 9.48 3.91 12.21
CA PRO A 227 10.46 3.07 12.86
C PRO A 227 11.29 2.29 11.83
N PRO A 228 12.62 2.18 12.01
CA PRO A 228 13.43 1.36 11.12
C PRO A 228 13.02 -0.11 11.26
N VAL A 229 12.93 -0.80 10.15
CA VAL A 229 12.70 -2.23 10.11
C VAL A 229 14.05 -2.92 9.98
N GLU A 230 14.47 -3.62 11.04
CA GLU A 230 15.63 -4.50 10.95
C GLU A 230 15.31 -5.64 9.98
N VAL A 231 16.22 -5.87 9.04
CA VAL A 231 16.19 -7.04 8.16
C VAL A 231 16.66 -8.24 9.00
N LEU A 232 15.75 -8.83 9.75
CA LEU A 232 16.00 -10.07 10.47
C LEU A 232 15.66 -11.21 9.51
N ARG A 233 16.69 -11.78 8.90
CA ARG A 233 16.51 -12.96 8.05
C ARG A 233 16.19 -14.16 8.94
N PRO A 234 15.09 -14.89 8.68
CA PRO A 234 14.87 -16.17 9.32
C PRO A 234 16.09 -17.06 9.05
N ILE A 235 16.64 -17.66 10.09
CA ILE A 235 17.82 -18.54 9.97
C ILE A 235 17.46 -19.84 9.21
N LYS A 236 16.16 -20.13 9.10
CA LYS A 236 15.61 -21.37 8.52
C LYS A 236 14.21 -21.14 7.96
N ALA A 237 13.92 -21.78 6.83
CA ALA A 237 12.56 -21.84 6.32
C ALA A 237 11.56 -22.35 7.35
N THR A 238 10.47 -21.67 7.49
CA THR A 238 9.36 -22.05 8.39
C THR A 238 8.10 -22.35 7.58
N ARG A 239 7.38 -23.40 8.00
CA ARG A 239 6.07 -23.75 7.40
C ARG A 239 5.03 -23.86 8.50
N ARG A 240 3.90 -23.21 8.31
CA ARG A 240 2.72 -23.33 9.18
C ARG A 240 1.52 -23.76 8.36
N VAL A 241 0.82 -24.80 8.82
CA VAL A 241 -0.41 -25.30 8.22
C VAL A 241 -1.57 -24.96 9.15
N VAL A 242 -2.64 -24.41 8.60
CA VAL A 242 -3.86 -24.07 9.35
C VAL A 242 -5.06 -24.70 8.69
N PRO A 243 -5.65 -25.71 9.33
CA PRO A 243 -6.84 -26.38 8.79
C PRO A 243 -8.07 -25.47 8.79
N MET A 244 -8.72 -25.35 7.62
CA MET A 244 -10.04 -24.73 7.45
C MET A 244 -10.92 -25.70 6.67
N MET A 245 -11.43 -26.74 7.36
CA MET A 245 -12.07 -27.90 6.76
C MET A 245 -13.39 -27.62 6.03
N HIS A 246 -14.01 -26.46 6.26
CA HIS A 246 -15.22 -26.02 5.57
C HIS A 246 -14.97 -25.34 4.22
N LYS A 247 -13.72 -25.17 3.82
CA LYS A 247 -13.31 -24.61 2.51
C LYS A 247 -13.07 -25.72 1.50
N SER A 248 -13.08 -25.37 0.21
CA SER A 248 -12.80 -26.28 -0.89
C SER A 248 -11.41 -26.12 -1.50
N GLN A 249 -10.74 -24.99 -1.24
CA GLN A 249 -9.44 -24.63 -1.78
C GLN A 249 -8.42 -24.43 -0.66
N VAL A 250 -7.17 -24.77 -0.95
CA VAL A 250 -6.02 -24.43 -0.10
C VAL A 250 -5.29 -23.25 -0.72
N ASP A 251 -5.02 -22.23 0.09
CA ASP A 251 -4.14 -21.15 -0.29
C ASP A 251 -2.75 -21.33 0.31
N ILE A 252 -1.75 -21.22 -0.56
CA ILE A 252 -0.32 -21.27 -0.23
C ILE A 252 0.23 -19.87 -0.37
N VAL A 253 0.91 -19.40 0.68
CA VAL A 253 1.65 -18.13 0.67
C VAL A 253 3.10 -18.41 1.05
N VAL A 254 4.04 -17.99 0.19
CA VAL A 254 5.47 -18.01 0.44
C VAL A 254 5.94 -16.57 0.51
N MET A 255 6.49 -16.16 1.65
CA MET A 255 6.88 -14.77 1.90
C MET A 255 8.36 -14.68 2.25
N CYS A 256 9.05 -13.71 1.63
CA CYS A 256 10.44 -13.38 1.86
C CYS A 256 10.55 -11.90 2.22
N GLN A 257 11.51 -11.57 3.08
CA GLN A 257 11.81 -10.18 3.38
C GLN A 257 12.46 -9.51 2.16
N ALA A 258 12.12 -8.25 1.93
CA ALA A 258 12.65 -7.45 0.85
C ALA A 258 13.00 -6.04 1.33
N VAL A 259 13.41 -5.19 0.40
CA VAL A 259 13.99 -3.88 0.71
C VAL A 259 12.95 -2.74 0.71
N ALA A 260 13.33 -1.62 1.30
CA ALA A 260 12.58 -0.38 1.23
C ALA A 260 12.49 0.16 -0.22
N ARG A 261 11.50 1.00 -0.48
CA ARG A 261 11.29 1.61 -1.80
C ARG A 261 12.47 2.47 -2.28
N SER A 262 13.18 3.10 -1.35
CA SER A 262 14.36 3.93 -1.64
C SER A 262 15.66 3.14 -1.84
N HIS A 263 15.66 1.81 -1.59
CA HIS A 263 16.85 0.98 -1.71
C HIS A 263 17.29 0.82 -3.18
N PRO A 264 18.61 0.83 -3.50
CA PRO A 264 19.11 0.64 -4.87
C PRO A 264 18.61 -0.63 -5.56
N ASP A 265 18.45 -1.73 -4.83
CA ASP A 265 17.98 -3.02 -5.35
C ASP A 265 16.47 -3.07 -5.66
N ASN A 266 15.73 -2.04 -5.31
CA ASN A 266 14.27 -2.00 -5.49
C ASN A 266 13.84 -2.25 -6.94
N TYR A 267 14.52 -1.67 -7.92
CA TYR A 267 14.13 -1.80 -9.33
C TYR A 267 14.47 -3.17 -9.91
N ALA A 268 15.58 -3.77 -9.49
CA ALA A 268 15.92 -5.12 -9.87
C ALA A 268 14.93 -6.15 -9.30
N LEU A 269 14.52 -6.00 -8.06
CA LEU A 269 13.44 -6.82 -7.45
C LEU A 269 12.09 -6.61 -8.12
N ALA A 270 11.75 -5.36 -8.46
CA ALA A 270 10.51 -5.05 -9.18
C ALA A 270 10.50 -5.72 -10.57
N SER A 271 11.62 -5.70 -11.27
CA SER A 271 11.77 -6.36 -12.59
C SER A 271 11.68 -7.89 -12.48
N ALA A 272 12.32 -8.47 -11.48
CA ALA A 272 12.21 -9.91 -11.18
C ALA A 272 10.76 -10.31 -10.83
N ASN A 273 10.05 -9.49 -10.05
CA ASN A 273 8.66 -9.70 -9.74
C ASN A 273 7.75 -9.66 -10.98
N VAL A 274 8.03 -8.80 -11.94
CA VAL A 274 7.28 -8.77 -13.21
C VAL A 274 7.44 -10.09 -13.96
N ILE A 275 8.65 -10.62 -14.05
CA ILE A 275 8.93 -11.91 -14.74
C ILE A 275 8.26 -13.08 -14.00
N LEU A 276 8.38 -13.12 -12.68
CA LEU A 276 7.83 -14.21 -11.87
C LEU A 276 6.30 -14.24 -11.84
N GLY A 277 5.65 -13.06 -11.75
CA GLY A 277 4.23 -13.02 -11.45
C GLY A 277 3.34 -12.20 -12.39
N ARG A 278 3.88 -11.48 -13.39
CA ARG A 278 3.08 -10.54 -14.19
C ARG A 278 3.19 -10.64 -15.69
N LEU A 279 4.33 -11.10 -16.25
CA LEU A 279 4.46 -11.26 -17.71
C LEU A 279 3.47 -12.29 -18.26
N GLY A 280 2.76 -11.93 -19.30
CA GLY A 280 1.61 -12.71 -19.76
C GLY A 280 0.46 -12.67 -18.76
N LEU A 281 -0.14 -13.80 -18.44
CA LEU A 281 -1.28 -13.84 -17.51
C LEU A 281 -0.83 -13.74 -16.04
N MET A 282 0.17 -14.53 -15.63
CA MET A 282 0.65 -14.63 -14.23
C MET A 282 2.14 -14.93 -14.13
N GLY A 283 2.96 -14.48 -15.07
CA GLY A 283 4.41 -14.71 -15.09
C GLY A 283 4.83 -16.17 -15.19
N ARG A 284 6.07 -16.48 -14.77
CA ARG A 284 6.61 -17.85 -14.75
C ARG A 284 5.80 -18.76 -13.82
N LEU A 285 5.35 -18.23 -12.66
CA LEU A 285 4.55 -18.97 -11.69
C LEU A 285 3.25 -19.46 -12.32
N GLY A 286 2.47 -18.57 -12.95
CA GLY A 286 1.23 -18.95 -13.61
C GLY A 286 1.45 -19.89 -14.78
N LYS A 287 2.42 -19.57 -15.63
CA LYS A 287 2.77 -20.40 -16.79
C LYS A 287 3.15 -21.84 -16.40
N ASN A 288 3.89 -22.03 -15.33
CA ASN A 288 4.30 -23.36 -14.88
C ASN A 288 3.18 -24.06 -14.09
N ILE A 289 2.69 -23.43 -13.03
CA ILE A 289 1.84 -24.11 -12.04
C ILE A 289 0.40 -24.24 -12.53
N ARG A 290 -0.12 -23.21 -13.21
CA ARG A 290 -1.49 -23.18 -13.72
C ARG A 290 -1.57 -23.78 -15.14
N ASP A 291 -0.81 -23.20 -16.09
CA ASP A 291 -1.03 -23.51 -17.51
C ASP A 291 -0.42 -24.86 -17.93
N LYS A 292 0.80 -25.17 -17.46
CA LYS A 292 1.46 -26.44 -17.82
C LYS A 292 1.04 -27.60 -16.94
N GLN A 293 0.91 -27.39 -15.63
CA GLN A 293 0.66 -28.48 -14.69
C GLN A 293 -0.80 -28.59 -14.26
N GLY A 294 -1.63 -27.57 -14.44
CA GLY A 294 -3.04 -27.56 -14.03
C GLY A 294 -3.27 -27.67 -12.52
N LEU A 295 -2.28 -27.27 -11.69
CA LEU A 295 -2.32 -27.47 -10.23
C LEU A 295 -3.09 -26.37 -9.50
N ALA A 296 -3.19 -25.17 -10.09
CA ALA A 296 -3.72 -24.00 -9.42
C ALA A 296 -4.68 -23.23 -10.33
N TYR A 297 -5.70 -22.60 -9.73
CA TYR A 297 -6.54 -21.63 -10.42
C TYR A 297 -5.74 -20.32 -10.67
N TYR A 298 -4.94 -19.92 -9.70
CA TYR A 298 -4.00 -18.82 -9.83
C TYR A 298 -2.66 -19.17 -9.15
N ALA A 299 -1.57 -18.68 -9.73
CA ALA A 299 -0.24 -18.71 -9.13
C ALA A 299 0.51 -17.46 -9.59
N THR A 300 0.81 -16.56 -8.66
CA THR A 300 1.40 -15.25 -8.97
C THR A 300 2.28 -14.76 -7.82
N CYS A 301 2.87 -13.58 -7.95
CA CYS A 301 3.61 -12.94 -6.88
C CYS A 301 3.40 -11.43 -6.86
N SER A 302 3.69 -10.83 -5.71
CA SER A 302 3.75 -9.39 -5.52
C SER A 302 5.00 -8.97 -4.77
N TYR A 303 5.48 -7.79 -5.08
CA TYR A 303 6.55 -7.11 -4.38
C TYR A 303 5.99 -5.86 -3.71
N SER A 304 6.17 -5.75 -2.41
CA SER A 304 5.61 -4.69 -1.56
C SER A 304 6.73 -3.94 -0.83
N PRO A 305 7.46 -3.03 -1.52
CA PRO A 305 8.41 -2.16 -0.86
C PRO A 305 7.67 -1.12 -0.01
N ARG A 306 8.15 -0.90 1.23
CA ARG A 306 7.60 0.05 2.20
C ARG A 306 8.57 1.21 2.42
N ILE A 307 8.29 2.11 3.37
CA ILE A 307 9.16 3.25 3.67
C ILE A 307 10.49 2.78 4.25
N THR A 308 10.50 1.84 5.18
CA THR A 308 11.71 1.41 5.89
C THR A 308 12.05 -0.07 5.70
N GLY A 309 11.30 -0.80 4.89
CA GLY A 309 11.53 -2.21 4.60
C GLY A 309 10.66 -2.68 3.45
N GLY A 310 10.35 -3.97 3.41
CA GLY A 310 9.46 -4.54 2.42
C GLY A 310 9.38 -6.06 2.49
N TYR A 311 8.53 -6.62 1.67
CA TYR A 311 8.42 -8.07 1.53
C TYR A 311 7.99 -8.44 0.10
N TRP A 312 8.36 -9.65 -0.28
CA TRP A 312 7.96 -10.28 -1.52
C TRP A 312 7.12 -11.51 -1.20
N THR A 313 6.05 -11.72 -1.93
CA THR A 313 5.09 -12.77 -1.64
C THR A 313 4.69 -13.51 -2.90
N ALA A 314 4.79 -14.85 -2.91
CA ALA A 314 4.15 -15.70 -3.90
C ALA A 314 2.88 -16.31 -3.33
N PHE A 315 1.87 -16.44 -4.19
CA PHE A 315 0.54 -16.98 -3.84
C PHE A 315 0.15 -18.05 -4.82
N ALA A 316 -0.52 -19.10 -4.33
CA ALA A 316 -1.21 -20.06 -5.18
C ALA A 316 -2.49 -20.59 -4.49
N GLY A 317 -3.59 -20.64 -5.25
CA GLY A 317 -4.82 -21.30 -4.83
C GLY A 317 -4.95 -22.65 -5.51
N VAL A 318 -4.94 -23.73 -4.72
CA VAL A 318 -4.80 -25.10 -5.21
C VAL A 318 -5.85 -26.07 -4.64
N ASP A 319 -6.06 -27.17 -5.32
CA ASP A 319 -6.75 -28.32 -4.76
C ASP A 319 -5.92 -28.92 -3.59
N PRO A 320 -6.56 -29.40 -2.50
CA PRO A 320 -5.85 -30.00 -1.36
C PRO A 320 -4.85 -31.12 -1.75
N ALA A 321 -5.15 -31.91 -2.77
CA ALA A 321 -4.26 -32.96 -3.25
C ALA A 321 -2.98 -32.46 -3.94
N ASN A 322 -2.96 -31.18 -4.33
CA ASN A 322 -1.87 -30.58 -5.12
C ASN A 322 -0.92 -29.70 -4.31
N VAL A 323 -1.14 -29.54 -3.01
CA VAL A 323 -0.43 -28.59 -2.14
C VAL A 323 1.08 -28.73 -2.24
N ASP A 324 1.64 -29.90 -1.97
CA ASP A 324 3.10 -30.09 -1.93
C ASP A 324 3.71 -29.91 -3.33
N LYS A 325 3.07 -30.46 -4.37
CA LYS A 325 3.55 -30.30 -5.74
C LYS A 325 3.53 -28.86 -6.22
N ALA A 326 2.51 -28.08 -5.86
CA ALA A 326 2.44 -26.67 -6.18
C ALA A 326 3.50 -25.85 -5.41
N LEU A 327 3.67 -26.11 -4.12
CA LEU A 327 4.69 -25.49 -3.30
C LEU A 327 6.10 -25.75 -3.82
N ASP A 328 6.40 -26.99 -4.19
CA ASP A 328 7.69 -27.36 -4.80
C ASP A 328 7.90 -26.62 -6.13
N SER A 329 6.85 -26.51 -6.96
CA SER A 329 6.91 -25.77 -8.22
C SER A 329 7.10 -24.27 -8.01
N MET A 330 6.46 -23.67 -6.97
CA MET A 330 6.70 -22.25 -6.59
C MET A 330 8.16 -22.04 -6.18
N LYS A 331 8.69 -22.88 -5.30
CA LYS A 331 10.09 -22.80 -4.84
C LYS A 331 11.07 -23.04 -5.99
N HIS A 332 10.74 -23.93 -6.93
CA HIS A 332 11.55 -24.17 -8.12
C HIS A 332 11.71 -22.91 -8.98
N GLU A 333 10.59 -22.21 -9.30
CA GLU A 333 10.65 -20.99 -10.10
C GLU A 333 11.42 -19.85 -9.39
N MET A 334 11.26 -19.73 -8.06
CA MET A 334 12.03 -18.78 -7.26
C MET A 334 13.53 -19.13 -7.27
N ALA A 335 13.87 -20.40 -7.17
CA ALA A 335 15.26 -20.84 -7.22
C ALA A 335 15.87 -20.70 -8.63
N GLU A 336 15.10 -20.95 -9.69
CA GLU A 336 15.58 -20.81 -11.06
C GLU A 336 15.98 -19.39 -11.41
N ILE A 337 15.19 -18.37 -11.03
CA ILE A 337 15.53 -16.97 -11.31
C ILE A 337 16.74 -16.49 -10.49
N SER A 338 17.05 -17.14 -9.37
CA SER A 338 18.23 -16.85 -8.56
C SER A 338 19.48 -17.59 -9.03
N ARG A 339 19.34 -18.79 -9.65
CA ARG A 339 20.48 -19.57 -10.15
C ARG A 339 20.93 -19.11 -11.55
N ASN A 340 19.96 -18.90 -12.42
CA ASN A 340 20.19 -18.63 -13.83
C ASN A 340 19.72 -17.22 -14.22
N PRO A 341 20.54 -16.43 -14.94
CA PRO A 341 20.08 -15.16 -15.47
C PRO A 341 18.83 -15.35 -16.35
N VAL A 342 17.86 -14.47 -16.22
CA VAL A 342 16.66 -14.47 -17.07
C VAL A 342 17.05 -14.38 -18.55
N SER A 343 16.21 -14.88 -19.45
CA SER A 343 16.46 -14.76 -20.90
C SER A 343 16.48 -13.30 -21.35
N LYS A 344 17.17 -13.01 -22.48
CA LYS A 344 17.18 -11.66 -23.07
C LYS A 344 15.77 -11.19 -23.43
N ALA A 345 14.88 -12.11 -23.80
CA ALA A 345 13.49 -11.80 -24.13
C ALA A 345 12.72 -11.37 -22.87
N GLU A 346 12.75 -12.18 -21.80
CA GLU A 346 12.08 -11.84 -20.55
C GLU A 346 12.56 -10.52 -19.95
N HIS A 347 13.87 -10.25 -20.02
CA HIS A 347 14.46 -9.01 -19.56
C HIS A 347 13.89 -7.79 -20.31
N ARG A 348 13.92 -7.84 -21.65
CA ARG A 348 13.35 -6.78 -22.49
C ARG A 348 11.85 -6.61 -22.24
N ASP A 349 11.12 -7.72 -22.20
CA ASP A 349 9.66 -7.69 -22.05
C ASP A 349 9.24 -7.16 -20.67
N ALA A 350 10.03 -7.45 -19.61
CA ALA A 350 9.81 -6.88 -18.28
C ALA A 350 10.05 -5.37 -18.25
N ALA A 351 11.10 -4.87 -18.89
CA ALA A 351 11.36 -3.44 -19.00
C ALA A 351 10.25 -2.73 -19.79
N THR A 352 9.89 -3.26 -20.96
CA THR A 352 8.78 -2.73 -21.78
C THR A 352 7.46 -2.71 -21.01
N HIS A 353 7.15 -3.78 -20.27
CA HIS A 353 5.95 -3.86 -19.45
C HIS A 353 5.92 -2.78 -18.36
N GLN A 354 7.01 -2.54 -17.66
CA GLN A 354 7.09 -1.55 -16.60
C GLN A 354 6.91 -0.13 -17.13
N VAL A 355 7.63 0.23 -18.18
CA VAL A 355 7.57 1.56 -18.82
C VAL A 355 6.17 1.80 -19.41
N GLY A 356 5.67 0.86 -20.21
CA GLY A 356 4.33 0.96 -20.81
C GLY A 356 3.20 1.01 -19.79
N SER A 357 3.29 0.21 -18.71
CA SER A 357 2.30 0.23 -17.64
C SER A 357 2.28 1.57 -16.89
N LEU A 358 3.44 2.22 -16.72
CA LEU A 358 3.50 3.54 -16.12
C LEU A 358 2.90 4.60 -17.05
N ALA A 359 3.24 4.58 -18.34
CA ALA A 359 2.66 5.50 -19.33
C ALA A 359 1.12 5.47 -19.28
N LEU A 360 0.52 4.27 -19.34
CA LEU A 360 -0.93 4.09 -19.27
C LEU A 360 -1.53 4.58 -17.95
N LYS A 361 -0.83 4.36 -16.83
CA LYS A 361 -1.29 4.86 -15.51
C LYS A 361 -1.32 6.38 -15.45
N LEU A 362 -0.34 7.06 -16.03
CA LEU A 362 -0.25 8.51 -15.98
C LEU A 362 -1.33 9.23 -16.82
N GLU A 363 -2.07 8.53 -17.66
CA GLU A 363 -3.20 9.09 -18.42
C GLU A 363 -4.36 9.49 -17.50
N SER A 364 -4.62 8.80 -16.41
CA SER A 364 -5.70 9.15 -15.49
C SER A 364 -5.25 10.13 -14.39
N ALA A 365 -6.09 11.11 -14.07
CA ALA A 365 -5.83 12.07 -13.00
C ALA A 365 -5.61 11.35 -11.65
N GLN A 366 -6.36 10.28 -11.39
CA GLN A 366 -6.25 9.52 -10.14
C GLN A 366 -4.89 8.82 -10.01
N SER A 367 -4.46 8.13 -11.06
CA SER A 367 -3.15 7.43 -11.01
C SER A 367 -1.98 8.41 -11.05
N ALA A 368 -2.12 9.54 -11.76
CA ALA A 368 -1.13 10.61 -11.76
C ALA A 368 -0.97 11.23 -10.36
N ALA A 369 -2.09 11.55 -9.68
CA ALA A 369 -2.07 12.03 -8.30
C ALA A 369 -1.39 11.04 -7.35
N ALA A 370 -1.77 9.76 -7.41
CA ALA A 370 -1.17 8.72 -6.57
C ALA A 370 0.32 8.49 -6.87
N PHE A 371 0.72 8.58 -8.14
CA PHE A 371 2.11 8.38 -8.54
C PHE A 371 3.03 9.52 -8.08
N MET A 372 2.65 10.78 -8.34
CA MET A 372 3.43 11.94 -7.85
C MET A 372 3.47 11.99 -6.33
N HIS A 373 2.40 11.57 -5.66
CA HIS A 373 2.36 11.44 -4.21
C HIS A 373 3.41 10.44 -3.70
N GLY A 374 3.51 9.26 -4.35
CA GLY A 374 4.53 8.25 -4.05
C GLY A 374 5.96 8.75 -4.31
N ILE A 375 6.18 9.61 -5.31
CA ILE A 375 7.48 10.26 -5.55
C ILE A 375 7.92 11.06 -4.32
N GLU A 376 7.03 11.87 -3.76
CA GLU A 376 7.32 12.69 -2.57
C GLU A 376 7.53 11.85 -1.31
N ILE A 377 6.63 10.87 -1.04
CA ILE A 377 6.74 9.98 0.12
C ILE A 377 8.11 9.31 0.19
N HIS A 378 8.59 8.84 -0.95
CA HIS A 378 9.83 8.06 -1.03
C HIS A 378 11.06 8.89 -1.41
N GLY A 379 10.95 10.21 -1.54
CA GLY A 379 12.07 11.10 -1.86
C GLY A 379 12.74 10.79 -3.20
N LEU A 380 11.98 10.40 -4.24
CA LEU A 380 12.54 9.95 -5.51
C LEU A 380 13.01 11.10 -6.44
N GLY A 381 12.65 12.35 -6.10
CA GLY A 381 12.89 13.53 -6.93
C GLY A 381 11.79 13.82 -7.94
N LEU A 382 11.48 15.09 -8.16
CA LEU A 382 10.36 15.49 -9.04
C LEU A 382 10.60 15.15 -10.51
N ASP A 383 11.84 14.92 -10.89
CA ASP A 383 12.30 14.47 -12.21
C ASP A 383 12.23 12.94 -12.39
N PHE A 384 11.71 12.23 -11.40
CA PHE A 384 11.71 10.76 -11.39
C PHE A 384 11.03 10.13 -12.60
N VAL A 385 9.93 10.73 -13.09
CA VAL A 385 9.22 10.22 -14.28
C VAL A 385 10.12 10.27 -15.52
N ASP A 386 10.86 11.37 -15.68
CA ASP A 386 11.75 11.57 -16.82
C ASP A 386 12.93 10.58 -16.79
N ARG A 387 13.35 10.14 -15.62
CA ARG A 387 14.43 9.18 -15.41
C ARG A 387 13.97 7.72 -15.34
N TYR A 388 12.67 7.48 -15.21
CA TYR A 388 12.14 6.13 -14.89
C TYR A 388 12.50 5.08 -15.96
N GLU A 389 12.38 5.44 -17.24
CA GLU A 389 12.72 4.54 -18.35
C GLU A 389 14.20 4.16 -18.31
N ASP A 390 15.09 5.12 -18.07
CA ASP A 390 16.53 4.87 -17.95
C ASP A 390 16.86 4.01 -16.72
N ILE A 391 16.20 4.29 -15.59
CA ILE A 391 16.34 3.48 -14.37
C ILE A 391 15.96 2.03 -14.63
N VAL A 392 14.81 1.78 -15.27
CA VAL A 392 14.35 0.42 -15.57
C VAL A 392 15.27 -0.28 -16.55
N ASN A 393 15.71 0.42 -17.61
CA ASN A 393 16.61 -0.12 -18.64
C ASN A 393 18.04 -0.35 -18.12
N SER A 394 18.47 0.35 -17.07
CA SER A 394 19.78 0.15 -16.46
C SER A 394 19.89 -1.13 -15.65
N VAL A 395 18.75 -1.72 -15.24
CA VAL A 395 18.74 -2.99 -14.50
C VAL A 395 19.21 -4.12 -15.40
N SER A 396 20.34 -4.72 -15.10
CA SER A 396 20.88 -5.85 -15.85
C SER A 396 20.25 -7.19 -15.44
N ARG A 397 20.41 -8.21 -16.30
CA ARG A 397 20.01 -9.60 -15.99
C ARG A 397 20.77 -10.15 -14.78
N GLU A 398 22.01 -9.74 -14.60
CA GLU A 398 22.85 -10.12 -13.46
C GLU A 398 22.39 -9.43 -12.17
N ASP A 399 21.94 -8.17 -12.23
CA ASP A 399 21.33 -7.50 -11.07
C ASP A 399 20.08 -8.23 -10.62
N MET A 400 19.20 -8.63 -11.55
CA MET A 400 18.01 -9.43 -11.21
C MET A 400 18.39 -10.74 -10.54
N ARG A 401 19.38 -11.47 -11.07
CA ARG A 401 19.88 -12.71 -10.48
C ARG A 401 20.42 -12.47 -9.07
N ARG A 402 21.29 -11.48 -8.91
CA ARG A 402 21.91 -11.11 -7.63
C ARG A 402 20.87 -10.81 -6.57
N VAL A 403 19.87 -9.95 -6.87
CA VAL A 403 18.84 -9.60 -5.89
C VAL A 403 17.92 -10.78 -5.56
N CYS A 404 17.65 -11.67 -6.52
CA CYS A 404 16.92 -12.90 -6.25
C CYS A 404 17.71 -13.85 -5.34
N GLN A 405 19.02 -13.96 -5.53
CA GLN A 405 19.91 -14.71 -4.62
C GLN A 405 19.94 -14.12 -3.21
N GLU A 406 19.87 -12.80 -3.11
CA GLU A 406 19.94 -12.09 -1.85
C GLU A 406 18.61 -12.10 -1.07
N TYR A 407 17.47 -11.94 -1.76
CA TYR A 407 16.19 -11.67 -1.13
C TYR A 407 15.11 -12.75 -1.34
N LEU A 408 15.16 -13.55 -2.43
CA LEU A 408 14.17 -14.60 -2.70
C LEU A 408 14.67 -16.00 -2.30
N ARG A 409 15.24 -16.11 -1.11
CA ARG A 409 15.84 -17.34 -0.60
C ARG A 409 14.77 -18.28 -0.07
N THR A 410 14.54 -19.37 -0.80
CA THR A 410 13.51 -20.36 -0.43
C THR A 410 13.84 -21.09 0.88
N GLU A 411 15.11 -21.19 1.25
CA GLU A 411 15.62 -21.75 2.50
C GLU A 411 15.40 -20.86 3.72
N GLU A 412 15.02 -19.58 3.52
CA GLU A 412 14.71 -18.61 4.55
C GLU A 412 13.25 -18.11 4.45
N ALA A 413 12.46 -18.66 3.53
CA ALA A 413 11.09 -18.21 3.29
C ALA A 413 10.11 -18.71 4.37
N CYS A 414 9.17 -17.85 4.71
CA CYS A 414 8.02 -18.21 5.55
C CYS A 414 6.88 -18.72 4.67
N THR A 415 6.41 -19.93 4.92
CA THR A 415 5.34 -20.56 4.14
C THR A 415 4.11 -20.79 5.01
N ALA A 416 2.98 -20.22 4.64
CA ALA A 416 1.68 -20.52 5.21
C ALA A 416 0.83 -21.33 4.23
N VAL A 417 0.16 -22.35 4.74
CA VAL A 417 -0.74 -23.22 3.99
C VAL A 417 -2.08 -23.25 4.74
N VAL A 418 -3.13 -22.75 4.14
CA VAL A 418 -4.42 -22.57 4.81
C VAL A 418 -5.55 -23.13 3.95
N GLY A 419 -6.36 -24.00 4.52
CA GLY A 419 -7.47 -24.63 3.82
C GLY A 419 -7.81 -26.02 4.35
N PRO A 420 -8.58 -26.84 3.60
CA PRO A 420 -8.93 -28.20 3.98
C PRO A 420 -7.73 -29.16 3.83
N CYS A 421 -6.71 -28.98 4.66
CA CYS A 421 -5.49 -29.77 4.70
C CYS A 421 -5.20 -30.21 6.15
N GLN A 422 -4.52 -31.34 6.30
CA GLN A 422 -4.06 -31.79 7.62
C GLN A 422 -2.79 -31.05 8.03
N ALA A 423 -2.65 -30.78 9.34
CA ALA A 423 -1.51 -30.06 9.91
C ALA A 423 -0.22 -30.92 9.87
#